data_f047d49eb85264c732fbd0a0563b28f5
#
_entry.id   f047d49eb85264c732fbd0a0563b28f5
#
_cell.length_a   1.000
_cell.length_b   1.000
_cell.length_c   1.000
_cell.angle_alpha   90.00
_cell.angle_beta   90.00
_cell.angle_gamma   90.00
#
_symmetry.space_group_name_H-M   'P 1'
#
loop_
_entity.id
_entity.type
_entity.pdbx_description
1 polymer ?
#
loop_
_entity_poly.entity_id
_entity_poly.type
_entity_poly.pdbx_seq_one_letter_code
_entity_poly.pdbx_strand_id
1 'polypeptide(L)'
;MSQGTQLPKNSTLVRILNYRMKKYFTIYDRYIFKQVFFATLVAILLFMVVWMAPEMLLNTIKHIFKNEYTVRKGMMLLACEIPKILGKAFPVGLLLGSLFTFDKLSKDSELTIFRAVGMSFFRIIAPLLVLSFFVTILCYITCDKLIPYSCNKIQEIKEREAVTQFIYSLRDSNNHPRHAVIVSKFRKGIMSDVIVMDFADTVYTDLHGLENVMVGETGIKTVNEKGEPCWKLTNVISYDIFEDGVFDNIRKLDEVNVLEGEVAENAYTLMQYSTKRDRDINNRDLRKYVALLKQENMDEQYRAMKNKYLQRFLHPFVCILLAVLGALLGFSKPREQKFIGFLIAVGCIFLYYITLPFFDWLAEKGVLTPLIAASLPPLAFFAAIVAFYKSKDL
;
A
#
# COMPACT_ATOMS: atom_id res chain seq x y z
N MET A 1 64.13 -19.91 14.11
CA MET A 1 62.76 -20.20 13.73
C MET A 1 61.84 -19.29 14.54
N SER A 2 61.48 -18.15 13.99
CA SER A 2 60.60 -17.17 14.64
C SER A 2 59.26 -17.19 13.87
N GLN A 3 58.23 -17.66 14.57
CA GLN A 3 56.84 -17.57 14.10
C GLN A 3 56.30 -16.18 14.39
N GLY A 4 56.13 -15.35 13.39
CA GLY A 4 55.43 -14.10 13.48
C GLY A 4 53.91 -14.30 13.53
N THR A 5 53.32 -14.05 14.67
CA THR A 5 51.88 -14.01 14.89
C THR A 5 51.31 -12.76 14.21
N GLN A 6 50.66 -12.94 13.06
CA GLN A 6 49.85 -11.91 12.41
C GLN A 6 48.59 -11.69 13.25
N LEU A 7 48.46 -10.53 13.91
CA LEU A 7 47.22 -10.06 14.50
C LEU A 7 46.21 -9.69 13.41
N PRO A 8 44.92 -10.06 13.55
CA PRO A 8 43.92 -9.85 12.53
C PRO A 8 43.64 -8.35 12.30
N LYS A 9 43.82 -7.88 11.10
CA LYS A 9 43.54 -6.49 10.62
C LYS A 9 42.12 -5.99 10.91
N ASN A 10 41.19 -6.89 11.25
CA ASN A 10 39.81 -6.54 11.59
C ASN A 10 39.62 -5.87 12.96
N SER A 11 40.55 -6.03 13.89
CA SER A 11 40.45 -5.43 15.24
C SER A 11 40.66 -3.90 15.21
N THR A 12 41.50 -3.44 14.31
CA THR A 12 41.84 -2.00 14.18
C THR A 12 40.72 -1.19 13.54
N LEU A 13 40.09 -1.72 12.50
CA LEU A 13 38.93 -1.10 11.87
C LEU A 13 37.73 -1.02 12.83
N VAL A 14 37.45 -2.08 13.57
CA VAL A 14 36.37 -2.10 14.56
C VAL A 14 36.69 -1.12 15.72
N ARG A 15 37.96 -1.00 16.15
CA ARG A 15 38.37 0.00 17.15
C ARG A 15 38.25 1.43 16.63
N ILE A 16 38.63 1.70 15.39
CA ILE A 16 38.51 3.03 14.75
C ILE A 16 37.05 3.39 14.55
N LEU A 17 36.22 2.45 14.10
CA LEU A 17 34.76 2.62 13.97
C LEU A 17 34.11 2.87 15.34
N ASN A 18 34.46 2.07 16.37
CA ASN A 18 33.95 2.27 17.72
C ASN A 18 34.44 3.60 18.35
N TYR A 19 35.67 4.05 18.07
CA TYR A 19 36.17 5.33 18.54
C TYR A 19 35.51 6.51 17.83
N ARG A 20 35.30 6.43 16.49
CA ARG A 20 34.53 7.41 15.74
C ARG A 20 33.04 7.41 16.16
N MET A 21 32.44 6.25 16.35
CA MET A 21 31.05 6.15 16.83
C MET A 21 30.88 6.74 18.24
N LYS A 22 31.83 6.51 19.16
CA LYS A 22 31.83 7.14 20.47
C LYS A 22 31.96 8.67 20.44
N LYS A 23 32.63 9.22 19.42
CA LYS A 23 32.76 10.68 19.23
C LYS A 23 31.48 11.31 18.69
N TYR A 24 30.65 10.56 17.93
CA TYR A 24 29.39 11.03 17.35
C TYR A 24 28.16 10.72 18.18
N PHE A 25 28.18 9.69 19.04
CA PHE A 25 27.08 9.31 19.93
C PHE A 25 27.44 9.68 21.38
N THR A 26 27.04 10.87 21.76
CA THR A 26 27.24 11.36 23.11
C THR A 26 26.31 10.67 24.12
N ILE A 27 26.59 10.79 25.44
CA ILE A 27 25.70 10.29 26.50
C ILE A 27 24.28 10.86 26.32
N TYR A 28 24.18 12.13 25.96
CA TYR A 28 22.94 12.80 25.60
C TYR A 28 22.17 12.07 24.49
N ASP A 29 22.84 11.73 23.39
CA ASP A 29 22.16 11.07 22.25
C ASP A 29 21.55 9.72 22.65
N ARG A 30 22.27 8.94 23.49
CA ARG A 30 21.76 7.67 24.01
C ARG A 30 20.56 7.86 24.93
N TYR A 31 20.60 8.88 25.77
CA TYR A 31 19.53 9.20 26.70
C TYR A 31 18.24 9.55 25.95
N ILE A 32 18.30 10.50 25.03
CA ILE A 32 17.14 10.91 24.21
C ILE A 32 16.65 9.74 23.35
N PHE A 33 17.57 9.04 22.65
CA PHE A 33 17.20 7.89 21.83
C PHE A 33 16.43 6.84 22.62
N LYS A 34 16.88 6.48 23.81
CA LYS A 34 16.22 5.51 24.68
C LYS A 34 14.82 5.97 25.07
N GLN A 35 14.65 7.24 25.48
CA GLN A 35 13.36 7.78 25.87
C GLN A 35 12.37 7.79 24.69
N VAL A 36 12.81 8.32 23.53
CA VAL A 36 11.97 8.37 22.32
C VAL A 36 11.61 6.99 21.84
N PHE A 37 12.56 6.05 21.86
CA PHE A 37 12.32 4.67 21.44
C PHE A 37 11.24 3.98 22.28
N PHE A 38 11.34 4.03 23.61
CA PHE A 38 10.33 3.43 24.48
C PHE A 38 8.98 4.13 24.37
N ALA A 39 8.96 5.46 24.32
CA ALA A 39 7.73 6.21 24.15
C ALA A 39 7.04 5.88 22.82
N THR A 40 7.81 5.78 21.72
CA THR A 40 7.30 5.40 20.39
C THR A 40 6.79 3.96 20.40
N LEU A 41 7.51 3.03 21.02
CA LEU A 41 7.08 1.63 21.11
C LEU A 41 5.75 1.50 21.87
N VAL A 42 5.62 2.17 23.01
CA VAL A 42 4.38 2.18 23.80
C VAL A 42 3.25 2.82 23.01
N ALA A 43 3.49 3.93 22.30
CA ALA A 43 2.50 4.59 21.47
C ALA A 43 2.03 3.70 20.30
N ILE A 44 2.95 2.97 19.64
CA ILE A 44 2.62 2.00 18.59
C ILE A 44 1.74 0.88 19.17
N LEU A 45 2.12 0.28 20.28
CA LEU A 45 1.36 -0.80 20.91
C LEU A 45 -0.04 -0.34 21.32
N LEU A 46 -0.14 0.82 21.94
CA LEU A 46 -1.42 1.39 22.35
C LEU A 46 -2.33 1.65 21.13
N PHE A 47 -1.79 2.25 20.07
CA PHE A 47 -2.53 2.47 18.83
C PHE A 47 -2.98 1.15 18.20
N MET A 48 -2.13 0.12 18.18
CA MET A 48 -2.49 -1.20 17.67
C MET A 48 -3.65 -1.82 18.44
N VAL A 49 -3.62 -1.77 19.78
CA VAL A 49 -4.70 -2.30 20.62
C VAL A 49 -6.01 -1.56 20.36
N VAL A 50 -5.97 -0.23 20.36
CA VAL A 50 -7.17 0.60 20.12
C VAL A 50 -7.75 0.36 18.72
N TRP A 51 -6.89 0.19 17.70
CA TRP A 51 -7.35 -0.04 16.33
C TRP A 51 -7.87 -1.45 16.08
N MET A 52 -7.27 -2.46 16.74
CA MET A 52 -7.63 -3.86 16.56
C MET A 52 -8.95 -4.23 17.26
N ALA A 53 -9.27 -3.57 18.38
CA ALA A 53 -10.37 -3.94 19.24
C ALA A 53 -11.76 -3.86 18.57
N PRO A 54 -12.19 -2.74 17.93
CA PRO A 54 -13.59 -2.58 17.53
C PRO A 54 -14.01 -3.43 16.33
N GLU A 55 -13.16 -3.57 15.31
CA GLU A 55 -13.57 -4.22 14.05
C GLU A 55 -13.11 -5.67 13.93
N MET A 56 -11.88 -5.95 14.29
CA MET A 56 -11.27 -7.25 14.01
C MET A 56 -11.52 -8.25 15.12
N LEU A 57 -11.30 -7.83 16.37
CA LEU A 57 -11.43 -8.70 17.52
C LEU A 57 -12.89 -9.09 17.75
N LEU A 58 -13.82 -8.11 17.73
CA LEU A 58 -15.24 -8.39 17.88
C LEU A 58 -15.81 -9.25 16.76
N ASN A 59 -15.42 -9.00 15.50
CA ASN A 59 -15.89 -9.79 14.38
C ASN A 59 -15.34 -11.23 14.44
N THR A 60 -14.04 -11.39 14.77
CA THR A 60 -13.45 -12.73 14.91
C THR A 60 -14.09 -13.52 16.04
N ILE A 61 -14.35 -12.87 17.18
CA ILE A 61 -15.06 -13.48 18.32
C ILE A 61 -16.48 -13.91 17.91
N LYS A 62 -17.24 -13.05 17.22
CA LYS A 62 -18.59 -13.39 16.71
C LYS A 62 -18.57 -14.63 15.80
N HIS A 63 -17.60 -14.74 14.88
CA HIS A 63 -17.47 -15.90 13.99
C HIS A 63 -17.07 -17.19 14.75
N ILE A 64 -16.28 -17.06 15.83
CA ILE A 64 -15.97 -18.19 16.71
C ILE A 64 -17.22 -18.66 17.47
N PHE A 65 -17.99 -17.75 18.05
CA PHE A 65 -19.23 -18.09 18.77
C PHE A 65 -20.31 -18.70 17.85
N LYS A 66 -20.32 -18.33 16.57
CA LYS A 66 -21.20 -18.93 15.55
C LYS A 66 -20.71 -20.29 15.04
N ASN A 67 -19.61 -20.83 15.59
CA ASN A 67 -18.94 -22.05 15.11
C ASN A 67 -18.46 -21.98 13.65
N GLU A 68 -18.36 -20.80 13.05
CA GLU A 68 -17.86 -20.62 11.69
C GLU A 68 -16.31 -20.73 11.63
N TYR A 69 -15.65 -20.33 12.72
CA TYR A 69 -14.20 -20.40 12.84
C TYR A 69 -13.77 -21.18 14.10
N THR A 70 -12.81 -22.07 13.92
CA THR A 70 -12.08 -22.65 15.06
C THR A 70 -11.27 -21.54 15.75
N VAL A 71 -11.07 -21.62 17.05
CA VAL A 71 -10.26 -20.65 17.83
C VAL A 71 -8.87 -20.45 17.20
N ARG A 72 -8.23 -21.55 16.76
CA ARG A 72 -6.92 -21.51 16.06
C ARG A 72 -6.99 -20.71 14.77
N LYS A 73 -8.03 -20.90 13.94
CA LYS A 73 -8.26 -20.14 12.70
C LYS A 73 -8.49 -18.67 12.99
N GLY A 74 -9.27 -18.33 14.02
CA GLY A 74 -9.51 -16.96 14.46
C GLY A 74 -8.23 -16.25 14.91
N MET A 75 -7.43 -16.89 15.76
CA MET A 75 -6.15 -16.33 16.21
C MET A 75 -5.15 -16.11 15.06
N MET A 76 -5.10 -17.05 14.10
CA MET A 76 -4.24 -16.91 12.92
C MET A 76 -4.68 -15.74 12.04
N LEU A 77 -5.98 -15.51 11.88
CA LEU A 77 -6.53 -14.36 11.16
C LEU A 77 -6.16 -13.05 11.86
N LEU A 78 -6.29 -12.97 13.19
CA LEU A 78 -5.90 -11.79 13.95
C LEU A 78 -4.40 -11.49 13.81
N ALA A 79 -3.55 -12.51 13.90
CA ALA A 79 -2.11 -12.36 13.70
C ALA A 79 -1.75 -11.83 12.30
N CYS A 80 -2.47 -12.29 11.27
CA CYS A 80 -2.29 -11.83 9.89
C CYS A 80 -2.80 -10.38 9.66
N GLU A 81 -3.65 -9.83 10.53
CA GLU A 81 -4.07 -8.42 10.42
C GLU A 81 -3.07 -7.43 11.06
N ILE A 82 -2.19 -7.91 11.95
CA ILE A 82 -1.19 -7.07 12.64
C ILE A 82 -0.35 -6.23 11.67
N PRO A 83 0.22 -6.74 10.57
CA PRO A 83 1.04 -5.95 9.67
C PRO A 83 0.32 -4.76 9.04
N LYS A 84 -0.98 -4.89 8.75
CA LYS A 84 -1.80 -3.79 8.19
C LYS A 84 -1.96 -2.64 9.18
N ILE A 85 -2.18 -3.00 10.46
CA ILE A 85 -2.32 -2.01 11.53
C ILE A 85 -0.96 -1.36 11.81
N LEU A 86 0.11 -2.16 11.82
CA LEU A 86 1.47 -1.72 12.08
C LEU A 86 1.93 -0.66 11.06
N GLY A 87 1.61 -0.85 9.77
CA GLY A 87 1.91 0.15 8.73
C GLY A 87 1.31 1.53 9.02
N LYS A 88 0.11 1.57 9.62
CA LYS A 88 -0.54 2.83 10.05
C LYS A 88 -0.03 3.31 11.42
N ALA A 89 0.37 2.39 12.28
CA ALA A 89 0.82 2.70 13.63
C ALA A 89 2.19 3.39 13.67
N PHE A 90 3.08 3.13 12.70
CA PHE A 90 4.42 3.73 12.67
C PHE A 90 4.42 5.26 12.65
N PRO A 91 3.72 5.94 11.71
CA PRO A 91 3.68 7.40 11.70
C PRO A 91 3.06 7.99 12.96
N VAL A 92 1.96 7.39 13.43
CA VAL A 92 1.25 7.82 14.64
C VAL A 92 2.09 7.63 15.90
N GLY A 93 2.74 6.47 16.01
CA GLY A 93 3.61 6.15 17.13
C GLY A 93 4.82 7.09 17.23
N LEU A 94 5.42 7.46 16.09
CA LEU A 94 6.50 8.44 16.06
C LEU A 94 6.02 9.84 16.46
N LEU A 95 4.87 10.28 15.97
CA LEU A 95 4.30 11.58 16.36
C LEU A 95 4.04 11.64 17.87
N LEU A 96 3.31 10.66 18.41
CA LEU A 96 2.97 10.64 19.83
C LEU A 96 4.19 10.37 20.72
N GLY A 97 5.05 9.44 20.30
CA GLY A 97 6.28 9.12 21.05
C GLY A 97 7.23 10.30 21.15
N SER A 98 7.44 11.03 20.05
CA SER A 98 8.23 12.27 20.07
C SER A 98 7.54 13.36 20.86
N LEU A 99 6.24 13.59 20.68
CA LEU A 99 5.48 14.56 21.44
C LEU A 99 5.63 14.34 22.96
N PHE A 100 5.32 13.14 23.44
CA PHE A 100 5.40 12.84 24.88
C PHE A 100 6.80 12.93 25.45
N THR A 101 7.82 12.49 24.68
CA THR A 101 9.19 12.60 25.12
C THR A 101 9.63 14.05 25.26
N PHE A 102 9.40 14.87 24.24
CA PHE A 102 9.82 16.28 24.26
C PHE A 102 8.98 17.13 25.21
N ASP A 103 7.69 16.82 25.40
CA ASP A 103 6.86 17.43 26.42
C ASP A 103 7.38 17.13 27.85
N LYS A 104 7.76 15.87 28.11
CA LYS A 104 8.40 15.49 29.39
C LYS A 104 9.71 16.23 29.61
N LEU A 105 10.63 16.22 28.64
CA LEU A 105 11.91 16.94 28.72
C LEU A 105 11.72 18.44 28.92
N SER A 106 10.65 19.01 28.34
CA SER A 106 10.27 20.41 28.54
C SER A 106 9.82 20.67 29.97
N LYS A 107 8.93 19.82 30.51
CA LYS A 107 8.42 19.92 31.88
C LYS A 107 9.51 19.79 32.92
N ASP A 108 10.43 18.86 32.69
CA ASP A 108 11.59 18.60 33.58
C ASP A 108 12.68 19.68 33.42
N SER A 109 12.44 20.71 32.58
CA SER A 109 13.38 21.82 32.27
C SER A 109 14.69 21.38 31.59
N GLU A 110 14.82 20.11 31.20
CA GLU A 110 16.01 19.59 30.54
C GLU A 110 16.26 20.28 29.19
N LEU A 111 15.20 20.53 28.39
CA LEU A 111 15.33 21.26 27.12
C LEU A 111 15.86 22.68 27.32
N THR A 112 15.48 23.34 28.40
CA THR A 112 15.97 24.68 28.72
C THR A 112 17.46 24.65 29.01
N ILE A 113 17.95 23.63 29.72
CA ILE A 113 19.38 23.43 30.01
C ILE A 113 20.15 23.19 28.70
N PHE A 114 19.65 22.34 27.81
CA PHE A 114 20.32 22.08 26.53
C PHE A 114 20.41 23.33 25.66
N ARG A 115 19.36 24.15 25.64
CA ARG A 115 19.37 25.44 24.92
C ARG A 115 20.31 26.46 25.57
N ALA A 116 20.38 26.50 26.89
CA ALA A 116 21.29 27.39 27.64
C ALA A 116 22.78 27.10 27.34
N VAL A 117 23.11 25.82 27.09
CA VAL A 117 24.45 25.39 26.65
C VAL A 117 24.70 25.68 25.15
N GLY A 118 23.71 26.25 24.43
CA GLY A 118 23.85 26.65 23.01
C GLY A 118 23.55 25.52 22.02
N MET A 119 22.87 24.45 22.42
CA MET A 119 22.47 23.39 21.49
C MET A 119 21.33 23.87 20.60
N SER A 120 21.51 23.75 19.27
CA SER A 120 20.46 24.07 18.30
C SER A 120 19.33 23.02 18.34
N PHE A 121 18.12 23.42 17.90
CA PHE A 121 16.95 22.53 17.81
C PHE A 121 17.28 21.24 17.05
N PHE A 122 17.89 21.34 15.87
CA PHE A 122 18.24 20.16 15.05
C PHE A 122 19.22 19.21 15.76
N ARG A 123 20.15 19.75 16.57
CA ARG A 123 21.05 18.91 17.37
C ARG A 123 20.30 18.18 18.49
N ILE A 124 19.30 18.85 19.08
CA ILE A 124 18.46 18.27 20.13
C ILE A 124 17.60 17.11 19.59
N ILE A 125 17.04 17.24 18.38
CA ILE A 125 16.20 16.22 17.77
C ILE A 125 16.99 15.18 16.95
N ALA A 126 18.31 15.31 16.81
CA ALA A 126 19.13 14.39 16.01
C ALA A 126 18.90 12.90 16.34
N PRO A 127 18.86 12.47 17.64
CA PRO A 127 18.57 11.09 17.99
C PRO A 127 17.18 10.60 17.53
N LEU A 128 16.18 11.49 17.56
CA LEU A 128 14.84 11.23 17.03
C LEU A 128 14.88 11.04 15.52
N LEU A 129 15.64 11.88 14.78
CA LEU A 129 15.77 11.73 13.32
C LEU A 129 16.41 10.39 12.94
N VAL A 130 17.41 9.94 13.69
CA VAL A 130 18.01 8.62 13.49
C VAL A 130 16.97 7.51 13.71
N LEU A 131 16.21 7.57 14.80
CA LEU A 131 15.14 6.60 15.07
C LEU A 131 14.07 6.62 13.99
N SER A 132 13.60 7.82 13.60
CA SER A 132 12.56 7.97 12.58
C SER A 132 13.01 7.43 11.21
N PHE A 133 14.29 7.56 10.87
CA PHE A 133 14.85 6.97 9.65
C PHE A 133 14.77 5.43 9.67
N PHE A 134 15.15 4.78 10.78
CA PHE A 134 15.02 3.33 10.91
C PHE A 134 13.56 2.88 10.86
N VAL A 135 12.67 3.59 11.55
CA VAL A 135 11.22 3.28 11.50
C VAL A 135 10.64 3.50 10.11
N THR A 136 11.12 4.49 9.35
CA THR A 136 10.73 4.72 7.94
C THR A 136 11.09 3.52 7.06
N ILE A 137 12.31 2.98 7.20
CA ILE A 137 12.72 1.76 6.48
C ILE A 137 11.85 0.57 6.88
N LEU A 138 11.59 0.40 8.17
CA LEU A 138 10.74 -0.68 8.67
C LEU A 138 9.29 -0.54 8.17
N CYS A 139 8.75 0.67 8.13
CA CYS A 139 7.44 0.99 7.54
C CYS A 139 7.40 0.62 6.05
N TYR A 140 8.43 0.99 5.28
CA TYR A 140 8.52 0.65 3.86
C TYR A 140 8.53 -0.88 3.65
N ILE A 141 9.36 -1.62 4.38
CA ILE A 141 9.42 -3.09 4.30
C ILE A 141 8.06 -3.72 4.68
N THR A 142 7.40 -3.17 5.70
CA THR A 142 6.08 -3.63 6.13
C THR A 142 5.05 -3.42 5.02
N CYS A 143 5.03 -2.26 4.38
CA CYS A 143 4.10 -1.95 3.30
C CYS A 143 4.36 -2.77 2.03
N ASP A 144 5.63 -3.03 1.69
CA ASP A 144 6.00 -3.74 0.45
C ASP A 144 5.90 -5.27 0.55
N LYS A 145 6.29 -5.85 1.69
CA LYS A 145 6.42 -7.31 1.84
C LYS A 145 5.43 -7.90 2.86
N LEU A 146 5.38 -7.34 4.07
CA LEU A 146 4.58 -7.94 5.14
C LEU A 146 3.08 -7.83 4.89
N ILE A 147 2.59 -6.69 4.45
CA ILE A 147 1.16 -6.49 4.18
C ILE A 147 0.67 -7.39 3.05
N PRO A 148 1.30 -7.44 1.85
CA PRO A 148 0.88 -8.36 0.79
C PRO A 148 0.92 -9.82 1.22
N TYR A 149 1.97 -10.26 1.90
CA TYR A 149 2.06 -11.62 2.43
C TYR A 149 0.89 -11.96 3.37
N SER A 150 0.61 -11.07 4.32
CA SER A 150 -0.49 -11.23 5.28
C SER A 150 -1.86 -11.25 4.59
N CYS A 151 -2.08 -10.39 3.60
CA CYS A 151 -3.32 -10.32 2.85
C CYS A 151 -3.59 -11.59 2.06
N ASN A 152 -2.58 -12.10 1.35
CA ASN A 152 -2.69 -13.37 0.63
C ASN A 152 -3.00 -14.52 1.60
N LYS A 153 -2.35 -14.53 2.78
CA LYS A 153 -2.60 -15.55 3.80
C LYS A 153 -4.02 -15.48 4.37
N ILE A 154 -4.56 -14.29 4.58
CA ILE A 154 -5.95 -14.09 5.01
C ILE A 154 -6.93 -14.62 3.95
N GLN A 155 -6.66 -14.38 2.65
CA GLN A 155 -7.50 -14.90 1.57
C GLN A 155 -7.51 -16.43 1.54
N GLU A 156 -6.33 -17.06 1.69
CA GLU A 156 -6.21 -18.52 1.81
C GLU A 156 -7.03 -19.07 2.99
N ILE A 157 -6.90 -18.47 4.18
CA ILE A 157 -7.55 -18.95 5.40
C ILE A 157 -9.07 -18.76 5.33
N LYS A 158 -9.54 -17.65 4.77
CA LYS A 158 -10.98 -17.35 4.66
C LYS A 158 -11.66 -18.15 3.55
N GLU A 159 -10.93 -18.83 2.69
CA GLU A 159 -11.47 -19.53 1.51
C GLU A 159 -12.44 -18.65 0.72
N ARG A 160 -12.25 -17.32 0.76
CA ARG A 160 -13.13 -16.40 0.06
C ARG A 160 -13.03 -16.68 -1.42
N GLU A 161 -14.13 -17.03 -2.00
CA GLU A 161 -14.29 -16.98 -3.44
C GLU A 161 -14.03 -15.54 -3.88
N ALA A 162 -13.06 -15.40 -4.77
CA ALA A 162 -12.90 -14.14 -5.46
C ALA A 162 -14.07 -14.02 -6.44
N VAL A 163 -15.23 -13.62 -5.93
CA VAL A 163 -16.34 -13.17 -6.77
C VAL A 163 -15.91 -11.82 -7.31
N THR A 164 -15.44 -11.80 -8.51
CA THR A 164 -15.01 -10.55 -9.15
C THR A 164 -15.58 -10.57 -10.54
N GLN A 165 -16.54 -9.71 -10.77
CA GLN A 165 -16.93 -9.39 -12.14
C GLN A 165 -15.74 -8.65 -12.76
N PHE A 166 -15.08 -9.31 -13.68
CA PHE A 166 -14.02 -8.73 -14.47
C PHE A 166 -14.59 -8.41 -15.85
N ILE A 167 -14.46 -7.14 -16.23
CA ILE A 167 -14.87 -6.66 -17.56
C ILE A 167 -13.61 -6.10 -18.22
N TYR A 168 -13.27 -6.64 -19.36
CA TYR A 168 -12.14 -6.21 -20.17
C TYR A 168 -12.64 -5.92 -21.56
N SER A 169 -12.27 -4.76 -22.13
CA SER A 169 -12.60 -4.37 -23.50
C SER A 169 -11.33 -3.98 -24.22
N LEU A 170 -10.96 -4.78 -25.20
CA LEU A 170 -9.89 -4.42 -26.15
C LEU A 170 -10.45 -3.42 -27.13
N ARG A 171 -9.75 -2.28 -27.28
CA ARG A 171 -10.14 -1.20 -28.18
C ARG A 171 -9.08 -1.02 -29.26
N ASP A 172 -9.51 -0.60 -30.45
CA ASP A 172 -8.60 -0.24 -31.53
C ASP A 172 -7.98 1.16 -31.32
N SER A 173 -7.13 1.58 -32.27
CA SER A 173 -6.51 2.91 -32.25
C SER A 173 -7.49 4.07 -32.26
N ASN A 174 -8.71 3.85 -32.69
CA ASN A 174 -9.81 4.83 -32.76
C ASN A 174 -10.73 4.76 -31.53
N ASN A 175 -10.33 3.98 -30.50
CA ASN A 175 -11.08 3.77 -29.25
C ASN A 175 -12.40 3.00 -29.41
N HIS A 176 -12.58 2.24 -30.50
CA HIS A 176 -13.75 1.37 -30.71
C HIS A 176 -13.48 -0.01 -30.11
N PRO A 177 -14.48 -0.65 -29.48
CA PRO A 177 -14.33 -1.99 -28.92
C PRO A 177 -14.17 -3.01 -30.05
N ARG A 178 -13.14 -3.83 -30.01
CA ARG A 178 -12.95 -5.01 -30.88
C ARG A 178 -13.41 -6.30 -30.21
N HIS A 179 -13.02 -6.46 -28.97
CA HIS A 179 -13.41 -7.59 -28.15
C HIS A 179 -13.80 -7.08 -26.77
N ALA A 180 -14.84 -7.64 -26.20
CA ALA A 180 -15.16 -7.44 -24.80
C ALA A 180 -15.30 -8.79 -24.10
N VAL A 181 -14.72 -8.90 -22.92
CA VAL A 181 -14.74 -10.13 -22.14
C VAL A 181 -15.29 -9.82 -20.75
N ILE A 182 -16.26 -10.61 -20.34
CA ILE A 182 -16.86 -10.57 -19.01
C ILE A 182 -16.61 -11.91 -18.34
N VAL A 183 -15.98 -11.92 -17.19
CA VAL A 183 -15.77 -13.11 -16.34
C VAL A 183 -16.49 -12.88 -15.02
N SER A 184 -17.48 -13.71 -14.72
CA SER A 184 -18.27 -13.52 -13.49
C SER A 184 -17.55 -14.00 -12.25
N LYS A 185 -16.75 -15.10 -12.36
CA LYS A 185 -15.99 -15.65 -11.23
C LYS A 185 -14.61 -16.12 -11.68
N PHE A 186 -13.61 -15.82 -10.87
CA PHE A 186 -12.24 -16.27 -11.08
C PHE A 186 -11.68 -16.91 -9.82
N ARG A 187 -11.32 -18.20 -9.88
CA ARG A 187 -10.80 -18.93 -8.73
C ARG A 187 -9.71 -19.92 -9.14
N LYS A 188 -8.55 -19.84 -8.50
CA LYS A 188 -7.41 -20.77 -8.70
C LYS A 188 -7.01 -20.98 -10.18
N GLY A 189 -7.14 -19.92 -11.00
CA GLY A 189 -6.80 -20.01 -12.42
C GLY A 189 -7.95 -20.48 -13.32
N ILE A 190 -9.12 -20.81 -12.77
CA ILE A 190 -10.33 -21.19 -13.51
C ILE A 190 -11.27 -19.98 -13.55
N MET A 191 -11.71 -19.64 -14.74
CA MET A 191 -12.76 -18.66 -15.01
C MET A 191 -14.11 -19.38 -15.07
N SER A 192 -15.16 -18.78 -14.54
CA SER A 192 -16.53 -19.31 -14.65
C SER A 192 -17.47 -18.25 -15.18
N ASP A 193 -18.46 -18.68 -15.94
CA ASP A 193 -19.44 -17.82 -16.60
C ASP A 193 -18.75 -16.73 -17.43
N VAL A 194 -18.03 -17.15 -18.46
CA VAL A 194 -17.23 -16.29 -19.34
C VAL A 194 -18.07 -15.90 -20.54
N ILE A 195 -18.21 -14.60 -20.78
CA ILE A 195 -18.86 -14.03 -21.98
C ILE A 195 -17.79 -13.33 -22.80
N VAL A 196 -17.64 -13.70 -24.04
CA VAL A 196 -16.78 -13.04 -25.02
C VAL A 196 -17.66 -12.46 -26.10
N MET A 197 -17.46 -11.19 -26.40
CA MET A 197 -18.19 -10.44 -27.42
C MET A 197 -17.18 -9.95 -28.44
N ASP A 198 -17.41 -10.28 -29.69
CA ASP A 198 -16.63 -9.83 -30.83
C ASP A 198 -17.42 -8.78 -31.61
N PHE A 199 -16.78 -7.67 -31.92
CA PHE A 199 -17.40 -6.56 -32.65
C PHE A 199 -16.84 -6.50 -34.06
N ALA A 200 -17.73 -6.29 -35.05
CA ALA A 200 -17.36 -6.21 -36.46
C ALA A 200 -16.42 -5.02 -36.73
N ASP A 201 -15.42 -5.24 -37.55
CA ASP A 201 -14.48 -4.23 -38.05
C ASP A 201 -15.10 -3.49 -39.25
N THR A 202 -16.30 -2.91 -39.07
CA THR A 202 -17.00 -2.21 -40.18
C THR A 202 -16.37 -0.84 -40.41
N VAL A 203 -15.50 -0.76 -41.42
CA VAL A 203 -14.80 0.46 -41.85
C VAL A 203 -15.80 1.48 -42.46
N TYR A 204 -17.04 1.10 -42.72
CA TYR A 204 -17.98 1.87 -43.55
C TYR A 204 -19.28 2.31 -42.91
N THR A 205 -19.59 1.91 -41.70
CA THR A 205 -20.78 2.36 -40.98
C THR A 205 -20.45 2.78 -39.56
N ASP A 206 -20.98 3.89 -39.09
CA ASP A 206 -20.81 4.40 -37.70
C ASP A 206 -21.42 3.47 -36.62
N LEU A 207 -21.95 2.33 -37.03
CA LEU A 207 -22.52 1.29 -36.18
C LEU A 207 -21.52 0.14 -36.05
N HIS A 208 -20.78 0.12 -34.92
CA HIS A 208 -20.01 -1.05 -34.53
C HIS A 208 -20.97 -2.14 -34.03
N GLY A 209 -21.44 -2.97 -34.97
CA GLY A 209 -22.34 -4.07 -34.71
C GLY A 209 -21.63 -5.18 -33.90
N LEU A 210 -22.37 -5.80 -33.00
CA LEU A 210 -21.95 -7.02 -32.31
C LEU A 210 -22.03 -8.17 -33.34
N GLU A 211 -20.92 -8.85 -33.61
CA GLU A 211 -20.84 -9.91 -34.64
C GLU A 211 -21.04 -11.30 -34.03
N ASN A 212 -20.44 -11.52 -32.85
CA ASN A 212 -20.53 -12.82 -32.19
C ASN A 212 -20.54 -12.65 -30.66
N VAL A 213 -21.32 -13.48 -29.99
CA VAL A 213 -21.33 -13.61 -28.54
C VAL A 213 -21.11 -15.08 -28.16
N MET A 214 -20.04 -15.35 -27.46
CA MET A 214 -19.73 -16.68 -26.93
C MET A 214 -19.94 -16.68 -25.41
N VAL A 215 -20.74 -17.60 -24.93
CA VAL A 215 -21.00 -17.80 -23.51
C VAL A 215 -20.45 -19.17 -23.13
N GLY A 216 -19.38 -19.19 -22.34
CA GLY A 216 -18.72 -20.40 -21.84
C GLY A 216 -18.97 -20.62 -20.36
N GLU A 217 -19.24 -21.85 -19.96
CA GLU A 217 -19.45 -22.23 -18.56
C GLU A 217 -18.14 -22.11 -17.76
N THR A 218 -17.04 -22.65 -18.31
CA THR A 218 -15.72 -22.55 -17.69
C THR A 218 -14.64 -22.17 -18.70
N GLY A 219 -13.60 -21.51 -18.23
CA GLY A 219 -12.45 -21.13 -19.03
C GLY A 219 -11.13 -21.31 -18.27
N ILE A 220 -10.11 -21.72 -18.97
CA ILE A 220 -8.75 -21.85 -18.45
C ILE A 220 -7.75 -21.19 -19.41
N LYS A 221 -6.68 -20.66 -18.84
CA LYS A 221 -5.53 -20.23 -19.64
C LYS A 221 -4.74 -21.46 -20.07
N THR A 222 -4.49 -21.61 -21.35
CA THR A 222 -3.71 -22.67 -21.96
C THR A 222 -2.77 -22.11 -23.03
N VAL A 223 -2.13 -22.98 -23.77
CA VAL A 223 -1.25 -22.62 -24.89
C VAL A 223 -1.81 -23.30 -26.13
N ASN A 224 -1.91 -22.57 -27.24
CA ASN A 224 -2.38 -23.12 -28.50
C ASN A 224 -1.28 -23.99 -29.17
N GLU A 225 -1.58 -24.63 -30.29
CA GLU A 225 -0.64 -25.46 -31.04
C GLU A 225 0.60 -24.71 -31.52
N LYS A 226 0.53 -23.40 -31.62
CA LYS A 226 1.65 -22.52 -32.01
C LYS A 226 2.54 -22.11 -30.82
N GLY A 227 2.21 -22.53 -29.59
CA GLY A 227 2.94 -22.16 -28.38
C GLY A 227 2.57 -20.79 -27.80
N GLU A 228 1.49 -20.15 -28.29
CA GLU A 228 1.01 -18.86 -27.81
C GLU A 228 -0.05 -19.04 -26.71
N PRO A 229 -0.08 -18.16 -25.70
CA PRO A 229 -1.11 -18.20 -24.66
C PRO A 229 -2.49 -17.95 -25.27
N CYS A 230 -3.48 -18.77 -24.87
CA CYS A 230 -4.86 -18.61 -25.26
C CYS A 230 -5.81 -18.97 -24.11
N TRP A 231 -7.06 -18.56 -24.23
CA TRP A 231 -8.12 -18.98 -23.30
C TRP A 231 -8.95 -20.07 -23.93
N LYS A 232 -8.99 -21.22 -23.28
CA LYS A 232 -9.81 -22.35 -23.67
C LYS A 232 -11.11 -22.32 -22.87
N LEU A 233 -12.22 -22.09 -23.55
CA LEU A 233 -13.56 -22.15 -22.98
C LEU A 233 -14.14 -23.53 -23.20
N THR A 234 -14.94 -24.02 -22.25
CA THR A 234 -15.67 -25.29 -22.32
C THR A 234 -17.17 -25.07 -22.16
N ASN A 235 -17.97 -25.93 -22.76
CA ASN A 235 -19.43 -25.84 -22.83
C ASN A 235 -19.88 -24.46 -23.36
N VAL A 236 -19.45 -24.11 -24.58
CA VAL A 236 -19.67 -22.79 -25.17
C VAL A 236 -20.94 -22.79 -26.02
N ILE A 237 -21.76 -21.77 -25.84
CA ILE A 237 -22.84 -21.42 -26.74
C ILE A 237 -22.41 -20.18 -27.49
N SER A 238 -22.29 -20.27 -28.82
CA SER A 238 -21.96 -19.18 -29.72
C SER A 238 -23.21 -18.69 -30.42
N TYR A 239 -23.41 -17.39 -30.38
CA TYR A 239 -24.50 -16.66 -31.04
C TYR A 239 -23.87 -15.81 -32.13
N ASP A 240 -24.11 -16.16 -33.40
CA ASP A 240 -23.72 -15.34 -34.53
C ASP A 240 -24.86 -14.30 -34.79
N ILE A 241 -24.48 -13.04 -34.99
CA ILE A 241 -25.42 -11.92 -35.11
C ILE A 241 -25.17 -11.22 -36.45
N PHE A 242 -26.25 -11.00 -37.22
CA PHE A 242 -26.17 -10.19 -38.45
C PHE A 242 -25.96 -8.70 -38.17
N GLU A 243 -25.57 -7.95 -39.18
CA GLU A 243 -25.41 -6.49 -39.14
C GLU A 243 -26.68 -5.74 -38.70
N ASP A 244 -27.84 -6.31 -38.92
CA ASP A 244 -29.16 -5.78 -38.50
C ASP A 244 -29.53 -6.12 -37.04
N GLY A 245 -28.64 -6.83 -36.32
CA GLY A 245 -28.82 -7.23 -34.92
C GLY A 245 -29.70 -8.46 -34.71
N VAL A 246 -30.06 -9.17 -35.76
CA VAL A 246 -30.84 -10.42 -35.69
C VAL A 246 -29.88 -11.59 -35.49
N PHE A 247 -30.30 -12.58 -34.68
CA PHE A 247 -29.55 -13.80 -34.52
C PHE A 247 -29.60 -14.65 -35.80
N ASP A 248 -28.43 -14.96 -36.36
CA ASP A 248 -28.29 -15.83 -37.53
C ASP A 248 -28.28 -17.30 -37.13
N ASN A 249 -27.37 -17.65 -36.21
CA ASN A 249 -27.13 -19.03 -35.87
C ASN A 249 -26.76 -19.19 -34.38
N ILE A 250 -27.18 -20.33 -33.79
CA ILE A 250 -26.82 -20.70 -32.45
C ILE A 250 -26.06 -22.03 -32.53
N ARG A 251 -24.79 -22.02 -32.13
CA ARG A 251 -23.94 -23.22 -32.14
C ARG A 251 -23.54 -23.59 -30.75
N LYS A 252 -23.66 -24.88 -30.43
CA LYS A 252 -23.10 -25.43 -29.19
C LYS A 252 -21.76 -26.09 -29.52
N LEU A 253 -20.73 -25.70 -28.81
CA LEU A 253 -19.36 -26.15 -28.99
C LEU A 253 -18.84 -26.68 -27.67
N ASP A 254 -18.19 -27.86 -27.69
CA ASP A 254 -17.65 -28.44 -26.46
C ASP A 254 -16.46 -27.65 -25.93
N GLU A 255 -15.57 -27.24 -26.83
CA GLU A 255 -14.37 -26.47 -26.50
C GLU A 255 -14.06 -25.46 -27.62
N VAL A 256 -13.65 -24.24 -27.22
CA VAL A 256 -13.23 -23.17 -28.14
C VAL A 256 -12.06 -22.41 -27.55
N ASN A 257 -11.05 -22.13 -28.38
CA ASN A 257 -9.99 -21.19 -28.03
C ASN A 257 -10.42 -19.79 -28.39
N VAL A 258 -10.39 -18.89 -27.40
CA VAL A 258 -10.70 -17.48 -27.55
C VAL A 258 -9.54 -16.64 -27.04
N LEU A 259 -9.37 -15.45 -27.58
CA LEU A 259 -8.26 -14.57 -27.22
C LEU A 259 -6.90 -15.26 -27.34
N GLU A 260 -6.10 -14.89 -28.30
CA GLU A 260 -4.79 -15.51 -28.52
C GLU A 260 -3.66 -14.50 -28.32
N GLY A 261 -2.44 -15.03 -28.06
CA GLY A 261 -1.23 -14.25 -27.99
C GLY A 261 -1.15 -13.28 -26.81
N GLU A 262 -0.61 -12.11 -27.06
CA GLU A 262 -0.35 -11.09 -26.03
C GLU A 262 -1.66 -10.57 -25.38
N VAL A 263 -2.74 -10.51 -26.14
CA VAL A 263 -4.06 -10.08 -25.64
C VAL A 263 -4.58 -11.02 -24.56
N ALA A 264 -4.49 -12.35 -24.79
CA ALA A 264 -4.89 -13.35 -23.82
C ALA A 264 -4.05 -13.26 -22.53
N GLU A 265 -2.75 -13.04 -22.67
CA GLU A 265 -1.82 -12.87 -21.54
C GLU A 265 -2.13 -11.62 -20.72
N ASN A 266 -2.32 -10.49 -21.39
CA ASN A 266 -2.61 -9.21 -20.77
C ASN A 266 -3.97 -9.23 -20.05
N ALA A 267 -5.03 -9.72 -20.71
CA ALA A 267 -6.34 -9.85 -20.13
C ALA A 267 -6.33 -10.77 -18.88
N TYR A 268 -5.64 -11.91 -18.96
CA TYR A 268 -5.50 -12.81 -17.81
C TYR A 268 -4.74 -12.17 -16.65
N THR A 269 -3.66 -11.45 -16.94
CA THR A 269 -2.84 -10.77 -15.95
C THR A 269 -3.62 -9.62 -15.31
N LEU A 270 -4.34 -8.83 -16.10
CA LEU A 270 -5.22 -7.78 -15.60
C LEU A 270 -6.32 -8.35 -14.69
N MET A 271 -6.97 -9.44 -15.09
CA MET A 271 -7.96 -10.13 -14.29
C MET A 271 -7.36 -10.62 -12.96
N GLN A 272 -6.18 -11.24 -13.00
CA GLN A 272 -5.50 -11.73 -11.80
C GLN A 272 -5.16 -10.62 -10.81
N TYR A 273 -4.83 -9.41 -11.29
CA TYR A 273 -4.54 -8.27 -10.43
C TYR A 273 -5.80 -7.50 -10.02
N SER A 274 -6.82 -7.40 -10.87
CA SER A 274 -8.08 -6.72 -10.55
C SER A 274 -8.86 -7.41 -9.42
N THR A 275 -8.67 -8.73 -9.25
CA THR A 275 -9.25 -9.50 -8.14
C THR A 275 -8.60 -9.18 -6.79
N LYS A 276 -7.42 -8.57 -6.81
CA LYS A 276 -6.67 -8.21 -5.61
C LYS A 276 -6.84 -6.74 -5.29
N ARG A 277 -6.88 -6.41 -4.00
CA ARG A 277 -6.80 -5.02 -3.58
C ARG A 277 -5.38 -4.50 -3.82
N ASP A 278 -5.23 -3.19 -4.00
CA ASP A 278 -3.93 -2.53 -4.11
C ASP A 278 -2.93 -2.98 -3.03
N ARG A 279 -3.39 -3.17 -1.80
CA ARG A 279 -2.58 -3.61 -0.64
C ARG A 279 -2.10 -5.06 -0.69
N ASP A 280 -2.78 -5.90 -1.46
CA ASP A 280 -2.50 -7.34 -1.55
C ASP A 280 -1.38 -7.63 -2.57
N ILE A 281 -0.97 -6.63 -3.34
CA ILE A 281 0.04 -6.70 -4.40
C ILE A 281 1.34 -6.06 -3.89
N ASN A 282 2.50 -6.68 -4.14
CA ASN A 282 3.80 -6.07 -3.84
C ASN A 282 4.17 -4.98 -4.85
N ASN A 283 5.20 -4.17 -4.55
CA ASN A 283 5.59 -3.03 -5.42
C ASN A 283 6.04 -3.47 -6.81
N ARG A 284 6.68 -4.64 -6.93
CA ARG A 284 7.14 -5.16 -8.23
C ARG A 284 5.96 -5.49 -9.14
N ASP A 285 4.97 -6.19 -8.61
CA ASP A 285 3.79 -6.61 -9.37
C ASP A 285 2.85 -5.43 -9.61
N LEU A 286 2.73 -4.51 -8.63
CA LEU A 286 1.96 -3.28 -8.81
C LEU A 286 2.55 -2.40 -9.93
N ARG A 287 3.88 -2.34 -10.07
CA ARG A 287 4.53 -1.63 -11.17
C ARG A 287 4.17 -2.25 -12.53
N LYS A 288 4.17 -3.60 -12.62
CA LYS A 288 3.76 -4.31 -13.84
C LYS A 288 2.29 -4.05 -14.16
N TYR A 289 1.42 -4.12 -13.15
CA TYR A 289 -0.01 -3.86 -13.29
C TYR A 289 -0.27 -2.43 -13.79
N VAL A 290 0.40 -1.43 -13.22
CA VAL A 290 0.30 -0.03 -13.68
C VAL A 290 0.78 0.13 -15.12
N ALA A 291 1.83 -0.59 -15.54
CA ALA A 291 2.32 -0.53 -16.92
C ALA A 291 1.31 -1.13 -17.90
N LEU A 292 0.71 -2.29 -17.55
CA LEU A 292 -0.35 -2.92 -18.34
C LEU A 292 -1.59 -2.04 -18.47
N LEU A 293 -2.06 -1.43 -17.38
CA LEU A 293 -3.22 -0.53 -17.41
C LEU A 293 -2.99 0.66 -18.35
N LYS A 294 -1.75 1.14 -18.44
CA LYS A 294 -1.39 2.20 -19.39
C LYS A 294 -1.39 1.71 -20.83
N GLN A 295 -0.86 0.51 -21.07
CA GLN A 295 -0.80 -0.11 -22.40
C GLN A 295 -2.21 -0.35 -22.97
N GLU A 296 -3.13 -0.78 -22.10
CA GLU A 296 -4.52 -1.09 -22.47
C GLU A 296 -5.45 0.14 -22.43
N ASN A 297 -4.90 1.36 -22.33
CA ASN A 297 -5.65 2.62 -22.30
C ASN A 297 -6.76 2.70 -21.22
N MET A 298 -6.57 1.99 -20.10
CA MET A 298 -7.48 2.02 -18.94
C MET A 298 -7.16 3.20 -18.02
N ASP A 299 -7.37 4.42 -18.51
CA ASP A 299 -6.86 5.66 -17.90
C ASP A 299 -7.31 5.90 -16.46
N GLU A 300 -8.57 5.65 -16.13
CA GLU A 300 -9.08 5.87 -14.76
C GLU A 300 -8.40 4.93 -13.77
N GLN A 301 -8.34 3.64 -14.10
CA GLN A 301 -7.67 2.62 -13.27
C GLN A 301 -6.15 2.84 -13.22
N TYR A 302 -5.54 3.24 -14.34
CA TYR A 302 -4.13 3.61 -14.39
C TYR A 302 -3.80 4.74 -13.42
N ARG A 303 -4.60 5.83 -13.44
CA ARG A 303 -4.38 6.97 -12.54
C ARG A 303 -4.54 6.57 -11.07
N ALA A 304 -5.58 5.81 -10.76
CA ALA A 304 -5.81 5.30 -9.40
C ALA A 304 -4.64 4.43 -8.90
N MET A 305 -4.23 3.42 -9.68
CA MET A 305 -3.16 2.50 -9.29
C MET A 305 -1.79 3.15 -9.30
N LYS A 306 -1.53 4.08 -10.22
CA LYS A 306 -0.31 4.88 -10.25
C LYS A 306 -0.17 5.75 -9.00
N ASN A 307 -1.26 6.38 -8.56
CA ASN A 307 -1.30 7.16 -7.33
C ASN A 307 -0.99 6.28 -6.10
N LYS A 308 -1.62 5.11 -5.99
CA LYS A 308 -1.33 4.13 -4.92
C LYS A 308 0.13 3.66 -4.93
N TYR A 309 0.68 3.41 -6.11
CA TYR A 309 2.09 3.04 -6.26
C TYR A 309 3.02 4.14 -5.72
N LEU A 310 2.78 5.40 -6.08
CA LEU A 310 3.58 6.54 -5.61
C LEU A 310 3.43 6.77 -4.10
N GLN A 311 2.23 6.64 -3.56
CA GLN A 311 1.98 6.76 -2.12
C GLN A 311 2.80 5.76 -1.30
N ARG A 312 3.05 4.55 -1.80
CA ARG A 312 3.87 3.54 -1.08
C ARG A 312 5.31 3.99 -0.83
N PHE A 313 5.85 4.85 -1.69
CA PHE A 313 7.17 5.44 -1.47
C PHE A 313 7.09 6.69 -0.60
N LEU A 314 6.06 7.51 -0.78
CA LEU A 314 5.92 8.78 -0.06
C LEU A 314 5.43 8.60 1.38
N HIS A 315 4.54 7.63 1.62
CA HIS A 315 3.98 7.38 2.95
C HIS A 315 5.03 7.09 4.05
N PRO A 316 6.08 6.28 3.83
CA PRO A 316 7.11 6.10 4.84
C PRO A 316 7.83 7.39 5.23
N PHE A 317 8.04 8.33 4.29
CA PHE A 317 8.67 9.63 4.61
C PHE A 317 7.82 10.49 5.56
N VAL A 318 6.50 10.30 5.57
CA VAL A 318 5.62 10.96 6.54
C VAL A 318 5.99 10.60 7.97
N CYS A 319 6.57 9.42 8.23
CA CYS A 319 7.10 9.04 9.54
C CYS A 319 8.10 10.07 10.07
N ILE A 320 9.03 10.52 9.22
CA ILE A 320 10.04 11.54 9.61
C ILE A 320 9.36 12.89 9.86
N LEU A 321 8.45 13.29 8.98
CA LEU A 321 7.74 14.56 9.11
C LEU A 321 6.92 14.61 10.41
N LEU A 322 6.17 13.55 10.69
CA LEU A 322 5.36 13.48 11.90
C LEU A 322 6.21 13.37 13.17
N ALA A 323 7.37 12.72 13.12
CA ALA A 323 8.32 12.70 14.23
C ALA A 323 8.82 14.12 14.57
N VAL A 324 9.20 14.90 13.55
CA VAL A 324 9.63 16.30 13.73
C VAL A 324 8.49 17.16 14.24
N LEU A 325 7.29 17.01 13.67
CA LEU A 325 6.10 17.73 14.13
C LEU A 325 5.79 17.43 15.60
N GLY A 326 5.86 16.17 16.00
CA GLY A 326 5.67 15.76 17.40
C GLY A 326 6.69 16.40 18.34
N ALA A 327 7.96 16.42 17.95
CA ALA A 327 8.98 17.12 18.71
C ALA A 327 8.68 18.63 18.83
N LEU A 328 8.34 19.28 17.72
CA LEU A 328 7.96 20.71 17.74
C LEU A 328 6.75 20.98 18.64
N LEU A 329 5.75 20.13 18.62
CA LEU A 329 4.58 20.29 19.49
C LEU A 329 4.92 20.05 20.97
N GLY A 330 5.86 19.13 21.26
CA GLY A 330 6.35 18.85 22.60
C GLY A 330 7.25 19.93 23.20
N PHE A 331 7.89 20.78 22.36
CA PHE A 331 8.64 21.93 22.84
C PHE A 331 7.70 22.98 23.41
N SER A 332 7.64 23.09 24.75
CA SER A 332 6.81 24.04 25.49
C SER A 332 7.69 24.83 26.48
N LYS A 333 7.14 25.90 27.07
CA LYS A 333 7.81 26.58 28.16
C LYS A 333 7.83 25.69 29.42
N PRO A 334 8.86 25.79 30.28
CA PRO A 334 8.92 25.03 31.53
C PRO A 334 7.65 25.22 32.37
N ARG A 335 7.16 24.12 32.97
CA ARG A 335 5.97 24.09 33.84
C ARG A 335 4.63 24.40 33.18
N GLU A 336 4.56 24.65 31.88
CA GLU A 336 3.26 24.75 31.19
C GLU A 336 2.75 23.35 30.84
N GLN A 337 1.55 22.99 31.31
CA GLN A 337 0.86 21.80 30.86
C GLN A 337 0.09 22.13 29.57
N LYS A 338 0.59 21.72 28.42
CA LYS A 338 -0.11 21.92 27.15
C LYS A 338 -0.79 20.65 26.67
N PHE A 339 -1.99 20.41 27.16
CA PHE A 339 -2.94 19.45 26.54
C PHE A 339 -3.22 19.82 25.07
N ILE A 340 -3.06 21.08 24.73
CA ILE A 340 -3.25 21.64 23.38
C ILE A 340 -2.30 20.97 22.36
N GLY A 341 -1.03 20.72 22.70
CA GLY A 341 -0.09 20.02 21.82
C GLY A 341 -0.53 18.62 21.45
N PHE A 342 -1.09 17.90 22.42
CA PHE A 342 -1.68 16.57 22.18
C PHE A 342 -2.92 16.66 21.28
N LEU A 343 -3.82 17.61 21.54
CA LEU A 343 -5.03 17.80 20.74
C LEU A 343 -4.68 18.14 19.27
N ILE A 344 -3.68 19.01 19.04
CA ILE A 344 -3.18 19.33 17.70
C ILE A 344 -2.58 18.07 17.05
N ALA A 345 -1.78 17.28 17.77
CA ALA A 345 -1.20 16.06 17.24
C ALA A 345 -2.26 15.05 16.79
N VAL A 346 -3.29 14.83 17.60
CA VAL A 346 -4.43 13.98 17.26
C VAL A 346 -5.18 14.54 16.05
N GLY A 347 -5.44 15.84 16.01
CA GLY A 347 -6.05 16.52 14.86
C GLY A 347 -5.26 16.33 13.57
N CYS A 348 -3.92 16.44 13.63
CA CYS A 348 -3.03 16.21 12.49
C CYS A 348 -3.12 14.76 11.97
N ILE A 349 -3.22 13.77 12.87
CA ILE A 349 -3.38 12.37 12.48
C ILE A 349 -4.70 12.18 11.72
N PHE A 350 -5.80 12.68 12.27
CA PHE A 350 -7.11 12.59 11.61
C PHE A 350 -7.11 13.32 10.27
N LEU A 351 -6.56 14.52 10.20
CA LEU A 351 -6.45 15.29 8.97
C LEU A 351 -5.69 14.50 7.91
N TYR A 352 -4.55 13.90 8.27
CA TYR A 352 -3.75 13.08 7.35
C TYR A 352 -4.56 11.92 6.78
N TYR A 353 -5.22 11.13 7.62
CA TYR A 353 -5.94 9.94 7.14
C TYR A 353 -7.24 10.26 6.41
N ILE A 354 -7.87 11.42 6.68
CA ILE A 354 -9.05 11.88 5.94
C ILE A 354 -8.66 12.45 4.58
N THR A 355 -7.53 13.13 4.48
CA THR A 355 -7.11 13.75 3.21
C THR A 355 -6.63 12.72 2.18
N LEU A 356 -6.08 11.56 2.59
CA LEU A 356 -5.61 10.53 1.67
C LEU A 356 -6.70 10.04 0.70
N PRO A 357 -7.89 9.57 1.14
CA PRO A 357 -8.95 9.13 0.23
C PRO A 357 -9.47 10.26 -0.67
N PHE A 358 -9.47 11.50 -0.19
CA PHE A 358 -9.87 12.67 -0.98
C PHE A 358 -8.92 12.89 -2.16
N PHE A 359 -7.61 12.87 -1.93
CA PHE A 359 -6.63 12.98 -3.01
C PHE A 359 -6.61 11.76 -3.93
N ASP A 360 -6.92 10.56 -3.41
CA ASP A 360 -7.09 9.36 -4.21
C ASP A 360 -8.21 9.55 -5.25
N TRP A 361 -9.35 10.04 -4.80
CA TRP A 361 -10.50 10.32 -5.66
C TRP A 361 -10.20 11.39 -6.72
N LEU A 362 -9.50 12.47 -6.36
CA LEU A 362 -9.08 13.51 -7.32
C LEU A 362 -8.13 12.98 -8.39
N ALA A 363 -7.22 12.07 -8.01
CA ALA A 363 -6.32 11.42 -8.96
C ALA A 363 -7.06 10.48 -9.90
N GLU A 364 -7.98 9.68 -9.37
CA GLU A 364 -8.81 8.75 -10.14
C GLU A 364 -9.64 9.48 -11.21
N LYS A 365 -10.32 10.55 -10.81
CA LYS A 365 -11.11 11.38 -11.73
C LYS A 365 -10.28 12.22 -12.72
N GLY A 366 -8.95 12.22 -12.58
CA GLY A 366 -8.05 12.95 -13.49
C GLY A 366 -7.98 14.46 -13.25
N VAL A 367 -8.57 14.95 -12.15
CA VAL A 367 -8.46 16.37 -11.76
C VAL A 367 -7.03 16.74 -11.39
N LEU A 368 -6.34 15.81 -10.72
CA LEU A 368 -4.92 15.95 -10.37
C LEU A 368 -4.10 14.82 -10.99
N THR A 369 -2.86 15.13 -11.37
CA THR A 369 -1.95 14.06 -11.77
C THR A 369 -1.62 13.18 -10.59
N PRO A 370 -1.42 11.86 -10.78
CA PRO A 370 -1.11 10.93 -9.68
C PRO A 370 0.08 11.36 -8.82
N LEU A 371 1.09 12.00 -9.44
CA LEU A 371 2.27 12.50 -8.72
C LEU A 371 1.91 13.64 -7.76
N ILE A 372 1.12 14.61 -8.22
CA ILE A 372 0.68 15.74 -7.40
C ILE A 372 -0.23 15.25 -6.27
N ALA A 373 -1.21 14.40 -6.58
CA ALA A 373 -2.13 13.87 -5.58
C ALA A 373 -1.40 13.07 -4.46
N ALA A 374 -0.40 12.28 -4.80
CA ALA A 374 0.40 11.53 -3.82
C ALA A 374 1.33 12.42 -2.99
N SER A 375 1.85 13.52 -3.55
CA SER A 375 2.83 14.38 -2.88
C SER A 375 2.21 15.50 -2.04
N LEU A 376 0.99 15.95 -2.35
CA LEU A 376 0.33 17.06 -1.64
C LEU A 376 0.20 16.82 -0.13
N PRO A 377 -0.28 15.67 0.39
CA PRO A 377 -0.37 15.45 1.83
C PRO A 377 0.97 15.57 2.56
N PRO A 378 2.06 14.91 2.16
CA PRO A 378 3.37 15.10 2.78
C PRO A 378 3.88 16.53 2.72
N LEU A 379 3.68 17.25 1.60
CA LEU A 379 4.09 18.63 1.43
C LEU A 379 3.32 19.58 2.33
N ALA A 380 2.02 19.36 2.54
CA ALA A 380 1.22 20.14 3.49
C ALA A 380 1.75 19.99 4.92
N PHE A 381 2.14 18.79 5.35
CA PHE A 381 2.77 18.57 6.65
C PHE A 381 4.14 19.21 6.74
N PHE A 382 4.94 19.17 5.69
CA PHE A 382 6.22 19.88 5.65
C PHE A 382 6.03 21.40 5.80
N ALA A 383 5.07 21.97 5.10
CA ALA A 383 4.73 23.39 5.24
C ALA A 383 4.26 23.73 6.67
N ALA A 384 3.43 22.87 7.27
CA ALA A 384 3.01 23.04 8.67
C ALA A 384 4.20 23.01 9.64
N ILE A 385 5.16 22.08 9.46
CA ILE A 385 6.39 22.01 10.26
C ILE A 385 7.18 23.32 10.17
N VAL A 386 7.37 23.83 8.95
CA VAL A 386 8.10 25.10 8.74
C VAL A 386 7.37 26.28 9.40
N ALA A 387 6.04 26.33 9.30
CA ALA A 387 5.23 27.35 9.95
C ALA A 387 5.34 27.29 11.48
N PHE A 388 5.22 26.09 12.07
CA PHE A 388 5.37 25.90 13.52
C PHE A 388 6.79 26.20 14.00
N TYR A 389 7.80 25.82 13.22
CA TYR A 389 9.20 26.12 13.55
C TYR A 389 9.45 27.61 13.61
N LYS A 390 8.99 28.37 12.61
CA LYS A 390 9.12 29.85 12.58
C LYS A 390 8.32 30.52 13.70
N SER A 391 7.13 30.02 14.02
CA SER A 391 6.27 30.59 15.07
C SER A 391 6.85 30.42 16.48
N LYS A 392 7.76 29.46 16.70
CA LYS A 392 8.34 29.18 18.02
C LYS A 392 9.70 29.82 18.23
N ASP A 393 10.26 30.55 17.27
CA ASP A 393 11.60 31.16 17.32
C ASP A 393 12.69 30.17 17.81
N LEU A 394 12.69 28.98 17.21
CA LEU A 394 13.53 27.83 17.60
C LEU A 394 14.83 27.77 16.79
#